data_5521ebffa0959ea4eb03c5ec7910985b
#
_entry.id   5521ebffa0959ea4eb03c5ec7910985b
#
_cell.length_a   1.000
_cell.length_b   1.000
_cell.length_c   1.000
_cell.angle_alpha   90.00
_cell.angle_beta   90.00
_cell.angle_gamma   90.00
#
_symmetry.space_group_name_H-M   'P 1'
#
loop_
_entity.id
_entity.type
_entity.pdbx_description
1 polymer ?
#
loop_
_entity_poly.entity_id
_entity_poly.type
_entity_poly.pdbx_seq_one_letter_code
_entity_poly.pdbx_strand_id
1 'polypeptide(L)'
;MNDEITVRFAGISDAKAISEIYRPYVLETAITFEYEPPTKEEFEARIAKTKQKYPYICAELNGKTVGYAYVSPFVGRKAYEHSVETSIYVDMAYRKHGIGKKLYETLEKLLAEMNVYNLCACIGVPSGEADEHLDRNSEDFHAHLGYRYVGGFVK
;
A
#
# COMPACT_ATOMS: atom_id res chain seq x y z
N MET A 1 -6.93 -24.64 12.88
CA MET A 1 -6.52 -24.35 11.50
C MET A 1 -5.58 -23.17 11.49
N ASN A 2 -4.43 -23.32 10.89
CA ASN A 2 -3.52 -22.19 10.73
C ASN A 2 -4.03 -21.31 9.59
N ASP A 3 -4.40 -20.08 9.94
CA ASP A 3 -4.75 -19.06 8.96
C ASP A 3 -3.47 -18.64 8.26
N GLU A 4 -3.23 -19.17 7.07
CA GLU A 4 -2.05 -18.87 6.31
C GLU A 4 -2.29 -17.70 5.37
N ILE A 5 -1.44 -16.68 5.45
CA ILE A 5 -1.47 -15.53 4.56
C ILE A 5 -0.64 -15.88 3.33
N THR A 6 -1.28 -15.83 2.16
CA THR A 6 -0.62 -16.06 0.87
C THR A 6 -0.53 -14.74 0.11
N VAL A 7 0.64 -14.44 -0.46
CA VAL A 7 0.83 -13.26 -1.30
C VAL A 7 1.04 -13.70 -2.73
N ARG A 8 0.33 -13.06 -3.65
CA ARG A 8 0.39 -13.36 -5.09
C ARG A 8 0.34 -12.07 -5.92
N PHE A 9 0.66 -12.17 -7.19
CA PHE A 9 0.46 -11.05 -8.11
C PHE A 9 -1.02 -10.78 -8.31
N ALA A 10 -1.38 -9.50 -8.35
CA ALA A 10 -2.74 -9.06 -8.64
C ALA A 10 -3.01 -9.09 -10.14
N GLY A 11 -4.25 -9.34 -10.49
CA GLY A 11 -4.75 -9.20 -11.84
C GLY A 11 -5.89 -8.20 -11.90
N ILE A 12 -6.36 -7.89 -13.10
CA ILE A 12 -7.49 -6.98 -13.30
C ILE A 12 -8.74 -7.48 -12.58
N SER A 13 -8.91 -8.80 -12.49
CA SER A 13 -10.02 -9.42 -11.77
C SER A 13 -10.05 -9.11 -10.28
N ASP A 14 -8.94 -8.63 -9.71
CA ASP A 14 -8.86 -8.25 -8.30
C ASP A 14 -9.36 -6.84 -8.02
N ALA A 15 -9.69 -6.05 -9.05
CA ALA A 15 -10.06 -4.65 -8.91
C ALA A 15 -11.25 -4.44 -7.99
N LYS A 16 -12.24 -5.31 -8.02
CA LYS A 16 -13.41 -5.21 -7.13
C LYS A 16 -13.01 -5.35 -5.65
N ALA A 17 -12.27 -6.40 -5.32
CA ALA A 17 -11.83 -6.63 -3.94
C ALA A 17 -10.91 -5.52 -3.45
N ILE A 18 -10.00 -5.04 -4.30
CA ILE A 18 -9.10 -3.94 -4.00
C ILE A 18 -9.87 -2.65 -3.75
N SER A 19 -10.87 -2.34 -4.57
CA SER A 19 -11.71 -1.16 -4.39
C SER A 19 -12.48 -1.21 -3.06
N GLU A 20 -12.96 -2.37 -2.67
CA GLU A 20 -13.65 -2.57 -1.40
C GLU A 20 -12.72 -2.39 -0.19
N ILE A 21 -11.46 -2.80 -0.30
CA ILE A 21 -10.45 -2.59 0.75
C ILE A 21 -10.13 -1.09 0.90
N TYR A 22 -9.99 -0.39 -0.21
CA TYR A 22 -9.60 1.02 -0.23
C TYR A 22 -10.72 1.98 0.19
N ARG A 23 -11.96 1.63 -0.13
CA ARG A 23 -13.12 2.50 0.10
C ARG A 23 -13.23 3.07 1.53
N PRO A 24 -13.10 2.26 2.62
CA PRO A 24 -13.15 2.81 3.97
C PRO A 24 -12.08 3.84 4.25
N TYR A 25 -10.89 3.71 3.66
CA TYR A 25 -9.81 4.67 3.85
C TYR A 25 -10.14 6.04 3.26
N VAL A 26 -10.87 6.09 2.15
CA VAL A 26 -11.33 7.36 1.57
C VAL A 26 -12.46 7.96 2.38
N LEU A 27 -13.45 7.15 2.76
CA LEU A 27 -14.68 7.62 3.40
C LEU A 27 -14.53 7.91 4.89
N GLU A 28 -13.64 7.18 5.59
CA GLU A 28 -13.59 7.18 7.04
C GLU A 28 -12.27 7.71 7.62
N THR A 29 -11.26 7.94 6.78
CA THR A 29 -9.95 8.39 7.26
C THR A 29 -9.41 9.56 6.43
N ALA A 30 -8.36 10.20 6.96
CA ALA A 30 -7.57 11.21 6.25
C ALA A 30 -6.25 10.64 5.71
N ILE A 31 -6.13 9.32 5.66
CA ILE A 31 -4.90 8.63 5.21
C ILE A 31 -4.66 8.84 3.72
N THR A 32 -5.72 8.87 2.90
CA THR A 32 -5.61 9.14 1.48
C THR A 32 -5.94 10.59 1.17
N PHE A 33 -5.49 11.08 0.01
CA PHE A 33 -5.79 12.43 -0.45
C PHE A 33 -6.95 12.46 -1.44
N GLU A 34 -7.61 11.34 -1.66
CA GLU A 34 -8.78 11.25 -2.54
C GLU A 34 -10.04 11.57 -1.75
N TYR A 35 -10.96 12.33 -2.36
CA TYR A 35 -12.22 12.71 -1.73
C TYR A 35 -13.35 11.74 -2.04
N GLU A 36 -13.26 11.04 -3.18
CA GLU A 36 -14.25 10.06 -3.60
C GLU A 36 -13.56 8.73 -3.86
N PRO A 37 -14.17 7.60 -3.45
CA PRO A 37 -13.60 6.30 -3.75
C PRO A 37 -13.56 6.06 -5.26
N PRO A 38 -12.40 5.64 -5.81
CA PRO A 38 -12.33 5.28 -7.22
C PRO A 38 -13.25 4.10 -7.55
N THR A 39 -13.72 4.06 -8.77
CA THR A 39 -14.57 2.97 -9.26
C THR A 39 -13.74 1.70 -9.48
N LYS A 40 -14.43 0.57 -9.64
CA LYS A 40 -13.79 -0.69 -10.02
C LYS A 40 -13.00 -0.52 -11.33
N GLU A 41 -13.60 0.15 -12.31
CA GLU A 41 -12.99 0.39 -13.62
C GLU A 41 -11.72 1.24 -13.52
N GLU A 42 -11.70 2.22 -12.63
CA GLU A 42 -10.51 3.02 -12.36
C GLU A 42 -9.40 2.17 -11.74
N PHE A 43 -9.74 1.25 -10.83
CA PHE A 43 -8.76 0.30 -10.28
C PHE A 43 -8.24 -0.67 -11.34
N GLU A 44 -9.09 -1.13 -12.24
CA GLU A 44 -8.64 -1.98 -13.35
C GLU A 44 -7.58 -1.27 -14.18
N ALA A 45 -7.79 0.01 -14.48
CA ALA A 45 -6.82 0.82 -15.22
C ALA A 45 -5.53 1.04 -14.43
N ARG A 46 -5.63 1.31 -13.13
CA ARG A 46 -4.46 1.50 -12.24
C ARG A 46 -3.61 0.24 -12.16
N ILE A 47 -4.25 -0.92 -12.00
CA ILE A 47 -3.56 -2.21 -11.94
C ILE A 47 -2.84 -2.49 -13.26
N ALA A 48 -3.53 -2.34 -14.38
CA ALA A 48 -2.95 -2.57 -15.70
C ALA A 48 -1.76 -1.66 -15.98
N LYS A 49 -1.87 -0.38 -15.65
CA LYS A 49 -0.81 0.60 -15.85
C LYS A 49 0.42 0.28 -14.98
N THR A 50 0.22 0.00 -13.71
CA THR A 50 1.30 -0.29 -12.77
C THR A 50 2.05 -1.55 -13.17
N LYS A 51 1.34 -2.60 -13.57
CA LYS A 51 1.93 -3.88 -13.94
C LYS A 51 2.77 -3.85 -15.21
N GLN A 52 2.68 -2.79 -16.01
CA GLN A 52 3.55 -2.62 -17.17
C GLN A 52 5.03 -2.49 -16.75
N LYS A 53 5.30 -2.00 -15.56
CA LYS A 53 6.67 -1.74 -15.09
C LYS A 53 6.96 -2.29 -13.69
N TYR A 54 5.99 -2.31 -12.80
CA TYR A 54 6.19 -2.64 -11.40
C TYR A 54 5.25 -3.74 -10.92
N PRO A 55 5.61 -4.44 -9.82
CA PRO A 55 4.71 -5.43 -9.23
C PRO A 55 3.49 -4.77 -8.59
N TYR A 56 2.37 -5.46 -8.68
CA TYR A 56 1.13 -5.17 -7.97
C TYR A 56 0.70 -6.48 -7.33
N ILE A 57 0.65 -6.54 -6.00
CA ILE A 57 0.45 -7.78 -5.26
C ILE A 57 -0.75 -7.71 -4.32
N CYS A 58 -1.34 -8.87 -4.07
CA CYS A 58 -2.45 -9.07 -3.14
C CYS A 58 -2.08 -10.06 -2.07
N ALA A 59 -2.62 -9.88 -0.87
CA ALA A 59 -2.57 -10.86 0.19
C ALA A 59 -3.93 -11.52 0.35
N GLU A 60 -3.94 -12.83 0.47
CA GLU A 60 -5.14 -13.62 0.71
C GLU A 60 -5.08 -14.34 2.05
N LEU A 61 -6.23 -14.43 2.70
CA LEU A 61 -6.41 -15.21 3.92
C LEU A 61 -7.68 -16.04 3.74
N ASN A 62 -7.54 -17.36 3.77
CA ASN A 62 -8.65 -18.30 3.56
C ASN A 62 -9.41 -18.03 2.25
N GLY A 63 -8.67 -17.73 1.18
CA GLY A 63 -9.25 -17.48 -0.14
C GLY A 63 -9.85 -16.10 -0.35
N LYS A 64 -9.81 -15.23 0.66
CA LYS A 64 -10.32 -13.87 0.57
C LYS A 64 -9.16 -12.88 0.44
N THR A 65 -9.26 -11.93 -0.50
CA THR A 65 -8.28 -10.85 -0.62
C THR A 65 -8.47 -9.89 0.56
N VAL A 66 -7.42 -9.73 1.37
CA VAL A 66 -7.47 -8.95 2.61
C VAL A 66 -6.47 -7.79 2.64
N GLY A 67 -5.67 -7.64 1.60
CA GLY A 67 -4.71 -6.55 1.48
C GLY A 67 -4.09 -6.50 0.10
N TYR A 68 -3.47 -5.38 -0.22
CA TYR A 68 -2.74 -5.22 -1.47
C TYR A 68 -1.63 -4.20 -1.31
N ALA A 69 -0.65 -4.28 -2.19
CA ALA A 69 0.46 -3.33 -2.23
C ALA A 69 0.95 -3.15 -3.66
N TYR A 70 1.42 -1.96 -3.96
CA TYR A 70 2.02 -1.64 -5.24
C TYR A 70 3.00 -0.49 -5.08
N VAL A 71 3.71 -0.19 -6.16
CA VAL A 71 4.62 0.95 -6.18
C VAL A 71 4.38 1.81 -7.42
N SER A 72 4.78 3.06 -7.30
CA SER A 72 4.80 4.01 -8.41
C SER A 72 6.17 4.69 -8.48
N PRO A 73 6.54 5.29 -9.64
CA PRO A 73 7.81 6.01 -9.72
C PRO A 73 7.90 7.13 -8.69
N PHE A 74 9.05 7.22 -8.01
CA PHE A 74 9.34 8.35 -7.16
C PHE A 74 9.86 9.48 -8.04
N VAL A 75 9.14 10.59 -8.11
CA VAL A 75 9.47 11.79 -8.91
C VAL A 75 9.50 11.59 -10.43
N GLY A 76 9.47 10.38 -10.94
CA GLY A 76 9.35 10.10 -12.39
C GLY A 76 10.53 10.52 -13.26
N ARG A 77 11.70 10.80 -12.70
CA ARG A 77 12.92 11.16 -13.42
C ARG A 77 13.90 9.99 -13.47
N LYS A 78 14.70 9.92 -14.54
CA LYS A 78 15.70 8.87 -14.71
C LYS A 78 16.68 8.78 -13.54
N ALA A 79 17.05 9.91 -12.96
CA ALA A 79 17.93 9.95 -11.77
C ALA A 79 17.34 9.21 -10.56
N TYR A 80 16.03 8.98 -10.53
CA TYR A 80 15.32 8.29 -9.45
C TYR A 80 14.81 6.91 -9.87
N GLU A 81 15.35 6.32 -10.93
CA GLU A 81 14.89 5.03 -11.44
C GLU A 81 15.01 3.86 -10.46
N HIS A 82 15.89 4.00 -9.45
CA HIS A 82 16.07 3.01 -8.38
C HIS A 82 15.24 3.30 -7.14
N SER A 83 14.36 4.30 -7.22
CA SER A 83 13.50 4.73 -6.10
C SER A 83 12.03 4.64 -6.50
N VAL A 84 11.21 4.19 -5.58
CA VAL A 84 9.76 4.07 -5.79
C VAL A 84 9.00 4.58 -4.57
N GLU A 85 7.77 4.98 -4.78
CA GLU A 85 6.81 5.27 -3.72
C GLU A 85 5.95 4.03 -3.51
N THR A 86 5.86 3.57 -2.27
CA THR A 86 5.07 2.39 -1.92
C THR A 86 3.66 2.78 -1.49
N SER A 87 2.70 1.96 -1.83
CA SER A 87 1.33 2.06 -1.35
C SER A 87 0.88 0.70 -0.85
N ILE A 88 0.32 0.67 0.36
CA ILE A 88 -0.12 -0.56 0.99
C ILE A 88 -1.43 -0.31 1.74
N TYR A 89 -2.39 -1.18 1.55
CA TYR A 89 -3.67 -1.11 2.25
C TYR A 89 -4.09 -2.51 2.69
N VAL A 90 -4.52 -2.60 3.93
CA VAL A 90 -5.02 -3.85 4.54
C VAL A 90 -6.48 -3.63 4.90
N ASP A 91 -7.33 -4.62 4.66
CA ASP A 91 -8.72 -4.61 5.07
C ASP A 91 -8.78 -4.30 6.57
N MET A 92 -9.55 -3.28 6.95
CA MET A 92 -9.64 -2.82 8.34
C MET A 92 -10.06 -3.90 9.33
N ALA A 93 -10.85 -4.88 8.86
CA ALA A 93 -11.26 -6.02 9.68
C ALA A 93 -10.13 -7.02 9.96
N TYR A 94 -9.02 -6.93 9.22
CA TYR A 94 -7.91 -7.87 9.30
C TYR A 94 -6.61 -7.22 9.73
N ARG A 95 -6.66 -6.04 10.33
CA ARG A 95 -5.47 -5.37 10.88
C ARG A 95 -4.85 -6.21 12.00
N LYS A 96 -3.53 -6.06 12.20
CA LYS A 96 -2.73 -6.73 13.24
C LYS A 96 -2.62 -8.25 13.08
N HIS A 97 -2.81 -8.75 11.84
CA HIS A 97 -2.61 -10.17 11.51
C HIS A 97 -1.29 -10.43 10.76
N GLY A 98 -0.41 -9.43 10.68
CA GLY A 98 0.86 -9.58 9.97
C GLY A 98 0.76 -9.47 8.45
N ILE A 99 -0.39 -9.06 7.92
CA ILE A 99 -0.63 -8.95 6.48
C ILE A 99 0.27 -7.89 5.85
N GLY A 100 0.33 -6.70 6.46
CA GLY A 100 1.16 -5.61 5.96
C GLY A 100 2.64 -5.95 5.92
N LYS A 101 3.14 -6.61 6.97
CA LYS A 101 4.52 -7.07 7.03
C LYS A 101 4.84 -8.03 5.89
N LYS A 102 3.95 -8.99 5.65
CA LYS A 102 4.15 -9.99 4.59
C LYS A 102 4.09 -9.37 3.20
N LEU A 103 3.21 -8.40 2.99
CA LEU A 103 3.15 -7.63 1.74
C LEU A 103 4.46 -6.88 1.50
N TYR A 104 4.98 -6.19 2.51
CA TYR A 104 6.25 -5.46 2.37
C TYR A 104 7.44 -6.38 2.14
N GLU A 105 7.53 -7.49 2.85
CA GLU A 105 8.62 -8.46 2.65
C GLU A 105 8.63 -8.98 1.21
N THR A 106 7.46 -9.30 0.67
CA THR A 106 7.34 -9.76 -0.72
C THR A 106 7.69 -8.64 -1.70
N LEU A 107 7.17 -7.44 -1.47
CA LEU A 107 7.41 -6.29 -2.32
C LEU A 107 8.90 -5.92 -2.39
N GLU A 108 9.56 -5.86 -1.24
CA GLU A 108 10.99 -5.56 -1.15
C GLU A 108 11.84 -6.58 -1.92
N LYS A 109 11.49 -7.86 -1.83
CA LYS A 109 12.17 -8.93 -2.53
C LYS A 109 12.02 -8.80 -4.04
N LEU A 110 10.80 -8.56 -4.51
CA LEU A 110 10.53 -8.36 -5.94
C LEU A 110 11.24 -7.14 -6.50
N LEU A 111 11.24 -6.05 -5.75
CA LEU A 111 11.88 -4.79 -6.16
C LEU A 111 13.41 -4.91 -6.17
N ALA A 112 14.01 -5.63 -5.22
CA ALA A 112 15.44 -5.88 -5.21
C ALA A 112 15.88 -6.61 -6.48
N GLU A 113 15.10 -7.56 -6.95
CA GLU A 113 15.35 -8.27 -8.22
C GLU A 113 15.29 -7.35 -9.43
N MET A 114 14.59 -6.21 -9.33
CA MET A 114 14.47 -5.19 -10.36
C MET A 114 15.50 -4.05 -10.22
N ASN A 115 16.44 -4.17 -9.31
CA ASN A 115 17.44 -3.13 -8.98
C ASN A 115 16.79 -1.85 -8.42
N VAL A 116 15.70 -2.00 -7.68
CA VAL A 116 15.07 -0.91 -6.94
C VAL A 116 15.45 -1.04 -5.48
N TYR A 117 16.12 -0.03 -4.94
CA TYR A 117 16.72 -0.08 -3.60
C TYR A 117 16.10 0.89 -2.60
N ASN A 118 15.44 1.94 -3.08
CA ASN A 118 14.85 2.97 -2.23
C ASN A 118 13.33 2.91 -2.30
N LEU A 119 12.72 2.54 -1.19
CA LEU A 119 11.29 2.50 -1.03
C LEU A 119 10.87 3.65 -0.14
N CYS A 120 10.04 4.55 -0.67
CA CYS A 120 9.56 5.73 0.05
C CYS A 120 8.07 5.56 0.32
N ALA A 121 7.66 5.74 1.56
CA ALA A 121 6.26 5.73 1.94
C ALA A 121 5.82 7.15 2.30
N CYS A 122 4.75 7.62 1.65
CA CYS A 122 4.13 8.90 2.00
C CYS A 122 3.01 8.62 2.99
N ILE A 123 3.15 9.12 4.21
CA ILE A 123 2.27 8.81 5.31
C ILE A 123 1.65 10.10 5.84
N GLY A 124 0.29 10.13 5.91
CA GLY A 124 -0.41 11.21 6.59
C GLY A 124 -0.25 11.05 8.09
N VAL A 125 0.24 12.10 8.76
CA VAL A 125 0.38 12.12 10.21
C VAL A 125 -0.41 13.30 10.79
N PRO A 126 -0.97 13.15 12.00
CA PRO A 126 -1.66 14.27 12.64
C PRO A 126 -0.67 15.37 13.03
N SER A 127 -1.06 16.63 12.84
CA SER A 127 -0.26 17.78 13.28
C SER A 127 -0.35 18.05 14.78
N GLY A 128 -1.26 17.35 15.46
CA GLY A 128 -1.48 17.44 16.91
C GLY A 128 -1.80 16.05 17.47
N GLU A 129 -2.78 15.99 18.33
CA GLU A 129 -3.23 14.70 18.88
C GLU A 129 -3.90 13.84 17.80
N ALA A 130 -3.69 12.53 17.90
CA ALA A 130 -4.35 11.58 17.01
C ALA A 130 -5.86 11.55 17.28
N ASP A 131 -6.66 11.37 16.24
CA ASP A 131 -8.10 11.24 16.35
C ASP A 131 -8.60 9.98 15.60
N GLU A 132 -9.92 9.82 15.50
CA GLU A 132 -10.53 8.65 14.85
C GLU A 132 -10.29 8.60 13.33
N HIS A 133 -9.97 9.75 12.70
CA HIS A 133 -9.76 9.86 11.25
C HIS A 133 -8.30 9.78 10.85
N LEU A 134 -7.39 10.17 11.73
CA LEU A 134 -5.96 10.16 11.45
C LEU A 134 -5.17 9.91 12.73
N ASP A 135 -4.47 8.79 12.79
CA ASP A 135 -3.59 8.41 13.90
C ASP A 135 -2.16 8.17 13.39
N ARG A 136 -1.28 7.75 14.29
CA ARG A 136 0.11 7.44 13.96
C ARG A 136 0.36 5.97 13.67
N ASN A 137 -0.68 5.18 13.50
CA ASN A 137 -0.56 3.73 13.30
C ASN A 137 0.29 3.38 12.08
N SER A 138 0.10 4.06 10.97
CA SER A 138 0.87 3.82 9.75
C SER A 138 2.34 4.23 9.91
N GLU A 139 2.60 5.38 10.55
CA GLU A 139 3.96 5.86 10.85
C GLU A 139 4.69 4.83 11.74
N ASP A 140 4.04 4.39 12.82
CA ASP A 140 4.62 3.43 13.75
C ASP A 140 4.85 2.08 13.08
N PHE A 141 3.92 1.62 12.26
CA PHE A 141 4.04 0.39 11.49
C PHE A 141 5.27 0.42 10.58
N HIS A 142 5.45 1.50 9.82
CA HIS A 142 6.59 1.65 8.92
C HIS A 142 7.91 1.75 9.70
N ALA A 143 7.93 2.49 10.80
CA ALA A 143 9.11 2.58 11.66
C ALA A 143 9.51 1.22 12.22
N HIS A 144 8.54 0.40 12.63
CA HIS A 144 8.77 -0.96 13.12
C HIS A 144 9.39 -1.86 12.04
N LEU A 145 9.05 -1.65 10.78
CA LEU A 145 9.63 -2.38 9.65
C LEU A 145 11.01 -1.87 9.22
N GLY A 146 11.53 -0.82 9.88
CA GLY A 146 12.85 -0.27 9.57
C GLY A 146 12.84 0.95 8.65
N TYR A 147 11.68 1.49 8.31
CA TYR A 147 11.58 2.73 7.56
C TYR A 147 12.05 3.89 8.43
N ARG A 148 12.82 4.78 7.82
CA ARG A 148 13.39 5.94 8.49
C ARG A 148 12.70 7.21 8.03
N TYR A 149 12.36 8.09 8.96
CA TYR A 149 11.81 9.41 8.62
C TYR A 149 12.88 10.24 7.91
N VAL A 150 12.55 10.76 6.74
CA VAL A 150 13.48 11.55 5.92
C VAL A 150 13.01 12.98 5.68
N GLY A 151 11.75 13.29 5.95
CA GLY A 151 11.21 14.62 5.80
C GLY A 151 9.68 14.64 5.80
N GLY A 152 9.13 15.82 5.91
CA GLY A 152 7.69 16.02 5.89
C GLY A 152 7.30 17.29 5.15
N PHE A 153 6.09 17.30 4.61
CA PHE A 153 5.50 18.48 4.00
C PHE A 153 4.58 19.14 5.03
N VAL A 154 4.75 20.44 5.20
CA VAL A 154 3.92 21.24 6.09
C VAL A 154 2.95 22.03 5.23
N LYS A 155 1.66 22.00 5.59
CA LYS A 155 0.64 22.80 4.91
C LYS A 155 0.70 24.25 5.33
#